data_6a576890f00c1063ae7f010c16defe68
#
_entry.id   6a576890f00c1063ae7f010c16defe68
#
_cell.length_a   1.000
_cell.length_b   1.000
_cell.length_c   1.000
_cell.angle_alpha   90.00
_cell.angle_beta   90.00
_cell.angle_gamma   90.00
#
_symmetry.space_group_name_H-M   'P 1'
#
loop_
_entity.id
_entity.type
_entity.pdbx_description
1 polymer ?
#
loop_
_entity_poly.entity_id
_entity_poly.type
_entity_poly.pdbx_seq_one_letter_code
_entity_poly.pdbx_strand_id
1 'polypeptide(L)'
;MNYTIYDYLGLFFLYAFLGWLLETTVAAVRKKHMVNRGFLNGPLCAIYGITAVFMTRYLYELQSSPVFLFLGCMIIATAAEWIAGHVLERIGHGKWWDYSNKKWNMDGYICLQYSVLWGILGVLALKFGNILGLTLLHLAPNGVMHITLWILFGAVSYTHLRAH
;
A
#
# COMPACT_ATOMS: atom_id res chain seq x y z
N MET A 1 15.03 12.68 9.03
CA MET A 1 15.64 11.67 8.16
C MET A 1 15.49 12.11 6.72
N ASN A 2 16.57 12.19 5.96
CA ASN A 2 16.47 12.47 4.53
C ASN A 2 16.40 11.12 3.80
N TYR A 3 15.18 10.72 3.39
CA TYR A 3 14.98 9.52 2.60
C TYR A 3 15.55 9.71 1.19
N THR A 4 16.32 8.75 0.72
CA THR A 4 16.81 8.69 -0.65
C THR A 4 15.73 8.15 -1.58
N ILE A 5 15.91 8.26 -2.89
CA ILE A 5 15.00 7.66 -3.87
C ILE A 5 14.94 6.12 -3.71
N TYR A 6 16.05 5.50 -3.33
CA TYR A 6 16.11 4.06 -3.08
C TYR A 6 15.36 3.65 -1.81
N ASP A 7 15.34 4.49 -0.79
CA ASP A 7 14.52 4.27 0.42
C ASP A 7 13.03 4.28 0.07
N TYR A 8 12.58 5.25 -0.73
CA TYR A 8 11.20 5.30 -1.20
C TYR A 8 10.84 4.10 -2.08
N LEU A 9 11.72 3.68 -3.00
CA LEU A 9 11.49 2.48 -3.81
C LEU A 9 11.45 1.22 -2.96
N GLY A 10 12.35 1.10 -2.00
CA GLY A 10 12.38 -0.03 -1.07
C GLY A 10 11.11 -0.10 -0.23
N LEU A 11 10.66 1.03 0.34
CA LEU A 11 9.41 1.11 1.08
C LEU A 11 8.20 0.80 0.18
N PHE A 12 8.19 1.29 -1.06
CA PHE A 12 7.13 0.96 -2.01
C PHE A 12 6.99 -0.56 -2.19
N PHE A 13 8.07 -1.26 -2.51
CA PHE A 13 8.02 -2.71 -2.72
C PHE A 13 7.70 -3.48 -1.44
N LEU A 14 8.25 -3.05 -0.30
CA LEU A 14 7.95 -3.65 1.00
C LEU A 14 6.45 -3.57 1.30
N TYR A 15 5.86 -2.38 1.24
CA TYR A 15 4.44 -2.21 1.56
C TYR A 15 3.52 -2.79 0.49
N ALA A 16 3.90 -2.77 -0.78
CA ALA A 16 3.15 -3.44 -1.82
C ALA A 16 3.10 -4.97 -1.61
N PHE A 17 4.20 -5.57 -1.16
CA PHE A 17 4.26 -6.99 -0.79
C PHE A 17 3.46 -7.29 0.48
N LEU A 18 3.63 -6.50 1.54
CA LEU A 18 2.86 -6.66 2.78
C LEU A 18 1.35 -6.48 2.55
N GLY A 19 0.97 -5.53 1.71
CA GLY A 19 -0.42 -5.33 1.31
C GLY A 19 -0.98 -6.53 0.54
N TRP A 20 -0.22 -7.09 -0.38
CA TRP A 20 -0.60 -8.33 -1.07
C TRP A 20 -0.76 -9.50 -0.08
N LEU A 21 0.15 -9.64 0.87
CA LEU A 21 0.08 -10.69 1.88
C LEU A 21 -1.18 -10.53 2.75
N LEU A 22 -1.49 -9.30 3.18
CA LEU A 22 -2.69 -8.97 3.94
C LEU A 22 -3.96 -9.34 3.16
N GLU A 23 -4.09 -8.84 1.93
CA GLU A 23 -5.26 -9.08 1.08
C GLU A 23 -5.47 -10.56 0.77
N THR A 24 -4.39 -11.26 0.41
CA THR A 24 -4.43 -12.69 0.12
C THR A 24 -4.81 -13.50 1.35
N THR A 25 -4.28 -13.15 2.52
CA THR A 25 -4.61 -13.82 3.79
C THR A 25 -6.07 -13.59 4.15
N VAL A 26 -6.56 -12.35 4.10
CA VAL A 26 -7.97 -12.02 4.37
C VAL A 26 -8.90 -12.75 3.39
N ALA A 27 -8.56 -12.78 2.09
CA ALA A 27 -9.34 -13.49 1.08
C ALA A 27 -9.33 -15.01 1.33
N ALA A 28 -8.18 -15.58 1.67
CA ALA A 28 -8.07 -17.01 1.96
C ALA A 28 -8.91 -17.42 3.17
N VAL A 29 -8.88 -16.64 4.24
CA VAL A 29 -9.72 -16.90 5.44
C VAL A 29 -11.20 -16.82 5.10
N ARG A 30 -11.62 -15.80 4.33
CA ARG A 30 -13.04 -15.61 3.97
C ARG A 30 -13.56 -16.68 3.00
N LYS A 31 -12.75 -17.07 2.00
CA LYS A 31 -13.16 -18.00 0.93
C LYS A 31 -12.77 -19.45 1.21
N LYS A 32 -12.02 -19.72 2.29
CA LYS A 32 -11.49 -21.05 2.66
C LYS A 32 -10.61 -21.70 1.58
N HIS A 33 -10.09 -20.93 0.64
CA HIS A 33 -9.09 -21.35 -0.36
C HIS A 33 -8.19 -20.20 -0.74
N MET A 34 -6.97 -20.51 -1.19
CA MET A 34 -5.99 -19.50 -1.62
C MET A 34 -6.49 -18.75 -2.85
N VAL A 35 -6.52 -17.42 -2.75
CA VAL A 35 -6.87 -16.52 -3.84
C VAL A 35 -5.77 -15.48 -3.97
N ASN A 36 -5.08 -15.46 -5.09
CA ASN A 36 -4.12 -14.39 -5.34
C ASN A 36 -4.87 -13.07 -5.57
N ARG A 37 -4.60 -12.09 -4.70
CA ARG A 37 -5.15 -10.72 -4.76
C ARG A 37 -4.15 -9.70 -5.29
N GLY A 38 -3.01 -10.18 -5.79
CA GLY A 38 -2.00 -9.31 -6.37
C GLY A 38 -2.47 -8.65 -7.66
N PHE A 39 -2.07 -7.41 -7.84
CA PHE A 39 -2.22 -6.72 -9.11
C PHE A 39 -1.24 -7.35 -10.12
N LEU A 40 -1.67 -7.58 -11.36
CA LEU A 40 -0.86 -8.18 -12.44
C LEU A 40 -0.38 -9.63 -12.17
N ASN A 41 -1.14 -10.43 -11.45
CA ASN A 41 -0.77 -11.81 -11.09
C ASN A 41 0.53 -11.97 -10.28
N GLY A 42 1.09 -10.85 -9.79
CA GLY A 42 2.29 -10.84 -8.95
C GLY A 42 1.96 -10.69 -7.46
N PRO A 43 2.92 -10.96 -6.56
CA PRO A 43 2.74 -10.81 -5.10
C PRO A 43 2.89 -9.34 -4.66
N LEU A 44 2.21 -8.42 -5.34
CA LEU A 44 2.28 -6.98 -5.06
C LEU A 44 0.91 -6.33 -5.20
N CYS A 45 0.57 -5.49 -4.23
CA CYS A 45 -0.57 -4.57 -4.26
C CYS A 45 -0.07 -3.13 -4.28
N ALA A 46 0.03 -2.54 -5.47
CA ALA A 46 0.65 -1.22 -5.69
C ALA A 46 0.02 -0.09 -4.86
N ILE A 47 -1.27 -0.14 -4.60
CA ILE A 47 -1.98 0.86 -3.78
C ILE A 47 -1.33 1.03 -2.40
N TYR A 48 -0.92 -0.07 -1.75
CA TYR A 48 -0.29 -0.02 -0.43
C TYR A 48 1.09 0.63 -0.49
N GLY A 49 1.89 0.27 -1.49
CA GLY A 49 3.21 0.87 -1.71
C GLY A 49 3.13 2.38 -2.01
N ILE A 50 2.25 2.77 -2.93
CA ILE A 50 2.02 4.18 -3.29
C ILE A 50 1.57 4.96 -2.06
N THR A 51 0.55 4.48 -1.35
CA THR A 51 -0.01 5.15 -0.16
C THR A 51 1.03 5.31 0.94
N ALA A 52 1.84 4.26 1.21
CA ALA A 52 2.90 4.32 2.22
C ALA A 52 3.99 5.33 1.85
N VAL A 53 4.41 5.40 0.59
CA VAL A 53 5.37 6.41 0.11
C VAL A 53 4.82 7.83 0.26
N PHE A 54 3.56 8.05 -0.12
CA PHE A 54 2.91 9.35 0.06
C PHE A 54 2.84 9.75 1.54
N MET A 55 2.39 8.84 2.41
CA MET A 55 2.37 9.09 3.85
C MET A 55 3.77 9.41 4.39
N THR A 56 4.77 8.61 4.00
CA THR A 56 6.17 8.82 4.43
C THR A 56 6.69 10.18 3.99
N ARG A 57 6.35 10.64 2.78
CA ARG A 57 6.82 11.90 2.22
C ARG A 57 6.15 13.12 2.84
N TYR A 58 4.85 13.07 3.05
CA TYR A 58 4.05 14.24 3.40
C TYR A 58 3.68 14.33 4.88
N LEU A 59 3.69 13.23 5.63
CA LEU A 59 3.34 13.22 7.05
C LEU A 59 4.55 13.15 7.98
N TYR A 60 5.78 13.28 7.45
CA TYR A 60 6.99 13.18 8.25
C TYR A 60 7.00 14.18 9.42
N GLU A 61 6.61 15.42 9.18
CA GLU A 61 6.57 16.48 10.18
C GLU A 61 5.50 16.26 11.26
N LEU A 62 4.46 15.48 10.95
CA LEU A 62 3.38 15.17 11.89
C LEU A 62 3.70 14.01 12.83
N GLN A 63 4.85 13.36 12.69
CA GLN A 63 5.21 12.21 13.53
C GLN A 63 5.33 12.55 15.04
N SER A 64 5.56 13.81 15.38
CA SER A 64 5.59 14.30 16.77
C SER A 64 4.20 14.38 17.40
N SER A 65 3.14 14.48 16.59
CA SER A 65 1.75 14.62 17.06
C SER A 65 0.89 13.43 16.62
N PRO A 66 0.64 12.46 17.52
CA PRO A 66 -0.08 11.22 17.17
C PRO A 66 -1.46 11.45 16.58
N VAL A 67 -2.19 12.47 17.06
CA VAL A 67 -3.55 12.77 16.58
C VAL A 67 -3.51 13.28 15.13
N PHE A 68 -2.67 14.26 14.84
CA PHE A 68 -2.55 14.78 13.47
C PHE A 68 -1.95 13.76 12.52
N LEU A 69 -1.01 12.94 12.98
CA LEU A 69 -0.49 11.83 12.20
C LEU A 69 -1.59 10.83 11.83
N PHE A 70 -2.42 10.43 12.81
CA PHE A 70 -3.54 9.53 12.57
C PHE A 70 -4.53 10.12 11.56
N LEU A 71 -4.94 11.38 11.73
CA LEU A 71 -5.85 12.03 10.80
C LEU A 71 -5.25 12.13 9.39
N GLY A 72 -3.98 12.50 9.27
CA GLY A 72 -3.28 12.54 8.00
C GLY A 72 -3.22 11.17 7.31
N CYS A 73 -2.86 10.11 8.05
CA CYS A 73 -2.86 8.74 7.54
C CYS A 73 -4.27 8.31 7.08
N MET A 74 -5.29 8.59 7.89
CA MET A 74 -6.67 8.28 7.56
C MET A 74 -7.12 8.97 6.27
N ILE A 75 -6.85 10.27 6.12
CA ILE A 75 -7.22 11.04 4.93
C ILE A 75 -6.50 10.52 3.67
N ILE A 76 -5.18 10.33 3.73
CA ILE A 76 -4.40 9.86 2.57
C ILE A 76 -4.82 8.45 2.17
N ALA A 77 -5.00 7.53 3.12
CA ALA A 77 -5.43 6.16 2.82
C ALA A 77 -6.84 6.13 2.22
N THR A 78 -7.77 6.88 2.79
CA THR A 78 -9.15 6.96 2.30
C THR A 78 -9.20 7.54 0.88
N ALA A 79 -8.43 8.60 0.61
CA ALA A 79 -8.33 9.17 -0.73
C ALA A 79 -7.74 8.18 -1.73
N ALA A 80 -6.67 7.47 -1.35
CA ALA A 80 -6.04 6.45 -2.18
C ALA A 80 -7.02 5.29 -2.49
N GLU A 81 -7.76 4.82 -1.49
CA GLU A 81 -8.76 3.77 -1.63
C GLU A 81 -9.91 4.22 -2.57
N TRP A 82 -10.40 5.45 -2.42
CA TRP A 82 -11.45 6.00 -3.26
C TRP A 82 -11.00 6.14 -4.72
N ILE A 83 -9.81 6.72 -4.96
CA ILE A 83 -9.22 6.86 -6.29
C ILE A 83 -8.99 5.49 -6.92
N ALA A 84 -8.37 4.55 -6.19
CA ALA A 84 -8.08 3.21 -6.69
C ALA A 84 -9.37 2.45 -7.03
N GLY A 85 -10.42 2.57 -6.20
CA GLY A 85 -11.71 1.95 -6.46
C GLY A 85 -12.31 2.39 -7.80
N HIS A 86 -12.33 3.69 -8.06
CA HIS A 86 -12.83 4.24 -9.33
C HIS A 86 -11.95 3.86 -10.53
N VAL A 87 -10.62 3.91 -10.38
CA VAL A 87 -9.70 3.53 -11.46
C VAL A 87 -9.84 2.06 -11.81
N LEU A 88 -9.84 1.18 -10.80
CA LEU A 88 -9.93 -0.26 -11.01
C LEU A 88 -11.30 -0.68 -11.60
N GLU A 89 -12.38 -0.02 -11.20
CA GLU A 89 -13.69 -0.30 -11.80
C GLU A 89 -13.73 0.10 -13.28
N ARG A 90 -13.13 1.24 -13.65
CA ARG A 90 -13.07 1.66 -15.04
C ARG A 90 -12.22 0.74 -15.93
N ILE A 91 -11.12 0.20 -15.40
CA ILE A 91 -10.21 -0.69 -16.13
C ILE A 91 -10.72 -2.12 -16.13
N GLY A 92 -11.17 -2.61 -14.98
CA GLY A 92 -11.53 -4.02 -14.76
C GLY A 92 -13.01 -4.35 -14.93
N HIS A 93 -13.84 -3.38 -15.32
CA HIS A 93 -15.29 -3.53 -15.53
C HIS A 93 -16.05 -4.10 -14.32
N GLY A 94 -15.57 -3.85 -13.10
CA GLY A 94 -16.25 -4.27 -11.87
C GLY A 94 -15.54 -3.82 -10.59
N LYS A 95 -16.30 -3.78 -9.49
CA LYS A 95 -15.77 -3.42 -8.18
C LYS A 95 -14.89 -4.53 -7.61
N TRP A 96 -13.67 -4.22 -7.23
CA TRP A 96 -12.74 -5.14 -6.57
C TRP A 96 -13.12 -5.38 -5.11
N TRP A 97 -13.76 -4.39 -4.48
CA TRP A 97 -14.39 -4.45 -3.16
C TRP A 97 -15.65 -3.60 -3.17
N ASP A 98 -16.56 -3.88 -2.25
CA ASP A 98 -17.81 -3.15 -2.12
C ASP A 98 -18.20 -3.02 -0.64
N TYR A 99 -18.27 -1.77 -0.18
CA TYR A 99 -18.69 -1.40 1.16
C TYR A 99 -20.12 -0.85 1.22
N SER A 100 -20.92 -1.01 0.17
CA SER A 100 -22.29 -0.48 0.12
C SER A 100 -23.16 -0.92 1.30
N ASN A 101 -22.87 -2.09 1.87
CA ASN A 101 -23.56 -2.63 3.04
C ASN A 101 -23.00 -2.09 4.39
N LYS A 102 -22.01 -1.21 4.37
CA LYS A 102 -21.41 -0.63 5.58
C LYS A 102 -21.99 0.74 5.87
N LYS A 103 -22.14 1.05 7.18
CA LYS A 103 -22.54 2.39 7.61
C LYS A 103 -21.46 3.40 7.24
N TRP A 104 -21.89 4.62 6.90
CA TRP A 104 -20.99 5.73 6.54
C TRP A 104 -20.06 5.37 5.36
N ASN A 105 -20.59 4.65 4.36
CA ASN A 105 -19.90 4.46 3.10
C ASN A 105 -20.18 5.61 2.13
N MET A 106 -19.26 5.80 1.20
CA MET A 106 -19.41 6.70 0.06
C MET A 106 -19.13 5.91 -1.21
N ASP A 107 -20.12 5.85 -2.08
CA ASP A 107 -20.11 5.14 -3.37
C ASP A 107 -19.77 3.63 -3.28
N GLY A 108 -19.75 3.07 -2.07
CA GLY A 108 -19.31 1.69 -1.81
C GLY A 108 -17.79 1.47 -1.90
N TYR A 109 -16.99 2.50 -2.19
CA TYR A 109 -15.53 2.38 -2.28
C TYR A 109 -14.82 2.61 -0.96
N ILE A 110 -15.36 3.50 -0.12
CA ILE A 110 -14.79 3.81 1.20
C ILE A 110 -15.88 3.74 2.28
N CYS A 111 -15.49 3.48 3.51
CA CYS A 111 -16.37 3.64 4.66
C CYS A 111 -15.59 4.01 5.91
N LEU A 112 -16.24 4.71 6.83
CA LEU A 112 -15.60 5.25 8.04
C LEU A 112 -14.85 4.18 8.85
N GLN A 113 -15.43 2.99 8.99
CA GLN A 113 -14.80 1.90 9.74
C GLN A 113 -13.43 1.51 9.18
N TYR A 114 -13.32 1.36 7.85
CA TYR A 114 -12.04 1.03 7.21
C TYR A 114 -11.12 2.24 7.14
N SER A 115 -11.64 3.45 6.96
CA SER A 115 -10.83 4.68 7.03
C SER A 115 -10.11 4.81 8.37
N VAL A 116 -10.80 4.55 9.48
CA VAL A 116 -10.19 4.53 10.82
C VAL A 116 -9.13 3.43 10.93
N LEU A 117 -9.42 2.23 10.44
CA LEU A 117 -8.47 1.11 10.44
C LEU A 117 -7.20 1.46 9.65
N TRP A 118 -7.34 2.03 8.46
CA TRP A 118 -6.22 2.47 7.63
C TRP A 118 -5.42 3.60 8.30
N GLY A 119 -6.09 4.50 9.02
CA GLY A 119 -5.43 5.51 9.82
C GLY A 119 -4.52 4.91 10.90
N ILE A 120 -4.99 3.90 11.63
CA ILE A 120 -4.20 3.18 12.64
C ILE A 120 -3.02 2.45 11.99
N LEU A 121 -3.27 1.70 10.92
CA LEU A 121 -2.22 0.96 10.21
C LEU A 121 -1.17 1.91 9.62
N GLY A 122 -1.58 3.07 9.11
CA GLY A 122 -0.68 4.11 8.62
C GLY A 122 0.24 4.66 9.72
N VAL A 123 -0.28 4.93 10.91
CA VAL A 123 0.54 5.35 12.06
C VAL A 123 1.56 4.27 12.43
N LEU A 124 1.14 3.00 12.50
CA LEU A 124 2.04 1.89 12.78
C LEU A 124 3.11 1.73 11.70
N ALA A 125 2.73 1.86 10.43
CA ALA A 125 3.67 1.82 9.32
C ALA A 125 4.73 2.94 9.42
N LEU A 126 4.32 4.18 9.66
CA LEU A 126 5.24 5.31 9.74
C LEU A 126 6.13 5.27 10.97
N LYS A 127 5.60 4.88 12.13
CA LYS A 127 6.36 4.88 13.40
C LYS A 127 7.28 3.67 13.57
N PHE A 128 6.88 2.53 13.09
CA PHE A 128 7.58 1.27 13.32
C PHE A 128 7.99 0.60 12.00
N GLY A 129 7.06 0.50 11.06
CA GLY A 129 7.27 -0.21 9.81
C GLY A 129 8.38 0.40 8.95
N ASN A 130 8.45 1.73 8.84
CA ASN A 130 9.51 2.40 8.09
C ASN A 130 10.88 2.17 8.72
N ILE A 131 10.99 2.25 10.04
CA ILE A 131 12.27 2.03 10.74
C ILE A 131 12.74 0.61 10.52
N LEU A 132 11.87 -0.37 10.76
CA LEU A 132 12.20 -1.78 10.57
C LEU A 132 12.50 -2.09 9.10
N GLY A 133 11.66 -1.61 8.18
CA GLY A 133 11.81 -1.85 6.74
C GLY A 133 13.12 -1.29 6.20
N LEU A 134 13.47 -0.05 6.54
CA LEU A 134 14.73 0.55 6.12
C LEU A 134 15.94 -0.13 6.77
N THR A 135 15.83 -0.51 8.05
CA THR A 135 16.91 -1.28 8.70
C THR A 135 17.16 -2.58 7.95
N LEU A 136 16.12 -3.31 7.57
CA LEU A 136 16.25 -4.55 6.80
C LEU A 136 16.82 -4.30 5.39
N LEU A 137 16.35 -3.26 4.70
CA LEU A 137 16.86 -2.89 3.38
C LEU A 137 18.34 -2.52 3.41
N HIS A 138 18.77 -1.79 4.41
CA HIS A 138 20.16 -1.35 4.56
C HIS A 138 21.11 -2.45 5.08
N LEU A 139 20.61 -3.64 5.45
CA LEU A 139 21.47 -4.80 5.71
C LEU A 139 22.13 -5.32 4.43
N ALA A 140 21.50 -5.13 3.28
CA ALA A 140 22.10 -5.50 2.00
C ALA A 140 23.12 -4.43 1.55
N PRO A 141 24.25 -4.83 0.94
CA PRO A 141 25.17 -3.88 0.34
C PRO A 141 24.44 -2.98 -0.68
N ASN A 142 24.74 -1.67 -0.67
CA ASN A 142 24.04 -0.68 -1.49
C ASN A 142 23.95 -1.08 -2.97
N GLY A 143 25.01 -1.63 -3.56
CA GLY A 143 24.99 -2.08 -4.95
C GLY A 143 24.00 -3.19 -5.22
N VAL A 144 23.92 -4.18 -4.32
CA VAL A 144 22.95 -5.31 -4.43
C VAL A 144 21.54 -4.79 -4.28
N MET A 145 21.29 -3.94 -3.29
CA MET A 145 19.98 -3.35 -3.06
C MET A 145 19.50 -2.55 -4.28
N HIS A 146 20.34 -1.67 -4.83
CA HIS A 146 19.98 -0.86 -6.00
C HIS A 146 19.67 -1.73 -7.23
N ILE A 147 20.50 -2.73 -7.52
CA ILE A 147 20.28 -3.64 -8.64
C ILE A 147 18.96 -4.40 -8.45
N THR A 148 18.71 -4.94 -7.26
CA THR A 148 17.47 -5.68 -6.95
C THR A 148 16.24 -4.81 -7.12
N LEU A 149 16.26 -3.55 -6.63
CA LEU A 149 15.14 -2.62 -6.79
C LEU A 149 14.87 -2.28 -8.26
N TRP A 150 15.92 -2.09 -9.07
CA TRP A 150 15.76 -1.87 -10.51
C TRP A 150 15.22 -3.09 -11.26
N ILE A 151 15.66 -4.30 -10.88
CA ILE A 151 15.11 -5.54 -11.44
C ILE A 151 13.63 -5.68 -11.10
N LEU A 152 13.24 -5.45 -9.85
CA LEU A 152 11.84 -5.49 -9.43
C LEU A 152 11.00 -4.45 -10.17
N PHE A 153 11.50 -3.23 -10.30
CA PHE A 153 10.82 -2.17 -11.04
C PHE A 153 10.63 -2.53 -12.52
N GLY A 154 11.68 -3.06 -13.16
CA GLY A 154 11.61 -3.53 -14.55
C GLY A 154 10.64 -4.70 -14.73
N ALA A 155 10.63 -5.66 -13.80
CA ALA A 155 9.71 -6.80 -13.83
C ALA A 155 8.25 -6.36 -13.71
N VAL A 156 7.95 -5.45 -12.78
CA VAL A 156 6.59 -4.89 -12.62
C VAL A 156 6.16 -4.10 -13.85
N SER A 157 7.05 -3.27 -14.39
CA SER A 157 6.78 -2.49 -15.61
C SER A 157 6.54 -3.41 -16.82
N TYR A 158 7.33 -4.47 -16.98
CA TYR A 158 7.17 -5.44 -18.05
C TYR A 158 5.86 -6.21 -17.98
N THR A 159 5.48 -6.67 -16.77
CA THR A 159 4.20 -7.38 -16.56
C THR A 159 3.01 -6.48 -16.81
N HIS A 160 3.13 -5.19 -16.49
CA HIS A 160 2.08 -4.21 -16.80
C HIS A 160 1.89 -4.00 -18.31
N LEU A 161 2.99 -3.89 -19.07
CA LEU A 161 2.93 -3.72 -20.52
C LEU A 161 2.38 -4.95 -21.26
N ARG A 162 2.53 -6.14 -20.69
CA ARG A 162 2.07 -7.40 -21.32
C ARG A 162 0.61 -7.75 -20.99
N ALA A 163 0.01 -7.09 -20.00
CA ALA A 163 -1.37 -7.30 -19.58
C ALA A 163 -2.38 -6.45 -20.40
N HIS A 164 -1.88 -5.62 -21.29
CA HIS A 164 -2.60 -4.85 -22.30
C HIS A 164 -2.22 -5.29 -23.71
#